data_13d61c839a0f95181cdd0993d74c515f
#
_entry.id   13d61c839a0f95181cdd0993d74c515f
#
_cell.length_a   1.000
_cell.length_b   1.000
_cell.length_c   1.000
_cell.angle_alpha   90.00
_cell.angle_beta   90.00
_cell.angle_gamma   90.00
#
_symmetry.space_group_name_H-M   'P 1'
#
loop_
_entity.id
_entity.type
_entity.pdbx_description
1 polymer ?
#
loop_
_entity_poly.entity_id
_entity_poly.type
_entity_poly.pdbx_seq_one_letter_code
_entity_poly.pdbx_strand_id
1 'polypeptide(L)'
;MEKWQRSLYQPNLPLGADGTKVTASKAHITLSKEAAKEGMVLLKNNESLLPFQAGTRLALFGKGSFDYVKGGGGSGDVTVAYTTNLYEGFKKLPEKVEVYEALSDYYRKEVEKQYEAGAEPGMTVEPAFPEETAKKARAYTDTAVICISRFSGEGWDRKSSYDKEMDESVQTDPLLEKAERIFPDGDFYLTKEESAMVEQVQQLFPKVAVVMNVGGMVDTDWFAAVSYTHLRAHETLANL
;
A
#
# COMPACT_ATOMS: atom_id res chain seq x y z
N MET A 1 -26.72 16.44 4.51
CA MET A 1 -26.97 16.40 5.96
C MET A 1 -25.63 16.64 6.65
N GLU A 2 -25.56 17.59 7.54
CA GLU A 2 -24.30 17.94 8.21
C GLU A 2 -23.81 16.81 9.13
N LYS A 3 -22.50 16.64 9.26
CA LYS A 3 -21.91 15.53 10.06
C LYS A 3 -22.44 15.44 11.49
N TRP A 4 -22.69 16.58 12.12
CA TRP A 4 -23.20 16.61 13.50
C TRP A 4 -24.65 16.13 13.61
N GLN A 5 -25.48 16.32 12.58
CA GLN A 5 -26.86 15.82 12.57
C GLN A 5 -26.91 14.29 12.53
N ARG A 6 -25.97 13.65 11.84
CA ARG A 6 -25.87 12.18 11.86
C ARG A 6 -25.54 11.65 13.25
N SER A 7 -24.62 12.31 13.97
CA SER A 7 -24.26 11.87 15.32
C SER A 7 -25.40 12.01 16.32
N LEU A 8 -26.30 12.96 16.14
CA LEU A 8 -27.51 13.09 16.97
C LEU A 8 -28.53 11.96 16.74
N TYR A 9 -28.56 11.35 15.55
CA TYR A 9 -29.44 10.24 15.19
C TYR A 9 -28.82 8.85 15.41
N GLN A 10 -27.63 8.76 15.94
CA GLN A 10 -26.98 7.53 16.34
C GLN A 10 -26.87 7.43 17.88
N PRO A 11 -28.01 7.25 18.58
CA PRO A 11 -28.03 7.22 20.03
C PRO A 11 -27.26 6.05 20.65
N ASN A 12 -26.93 5.04 19.83
CA ASN A 12 -26.27 3.80 20.23
C ASN A 12 -24.76 3.78 19.92
N LEU A 13 -24.12 4.92 19.78
CA LEU A 13 -22.65 4.93 19.75
C LEU A 13 -22.16 4.28 21.05
N PRO A 14 -21.28 3.27 20.98
CA PRO A 14 -20.78 2.63 22.17
C PRO A 14 -20.06 3.65 23.05
N LEU A 15 -20.62 3.85 24.24
CA LEU A 15 -20.04 4.70 25.27
C LEU A 15 -19.42 3.81 26.34
N GLY A 16 -18.31 4.25 26.90
CA GLY A 16 -17.72 3.65 28.09
C GLY A 16 -18.61 3.84 29.32
N ALA A 17 -18.29 3.15 30.39
CA ALA A 17 -19.02 3.26 31.66
C ALA A 17 -19.03 4.71 32.23
N ASP A 18 -18.06 5.52 31.82
CA ASP A 18 -17.94 6.95 32.14
C ASP A 18 -18.68 7.88 31.16
N GLY A 19 -19.43 7.33 30.21
CA GLY A 19 -20.14 8.07 29.18
C GLY A 19 -19.25 8.63 28.06
N THR A 20 -17.96 8.31 28.04
CA THR A 20 -17.05 8.76 26.96
C THR A 20 -17.15 7.87 25.73
N LYS A 21 -16.87 8.44 24.56
CA LYS A 21 -16.85 7.72 23.29
C LYS A 21 -15.68 6.72 23.27
N VAL A 22 -15.99 5.41 23.09
CA VAL A 22 -14.97 4.36 23.04
C VAL A 22 -14.48 4.03 21.62
N THR A 23 -15.28 4.31 20.59
CA THR A 23 -14.88 4.12 19.18
C THR A 23 -13.68 5.00 18.87
N ALA A 24 -12.66 4.43 18.25
CA ALA A 24 -11.37 5.07 17.98
C ALA A 24 -10.65 5.57 19.25
N SER A 25 -10.95 5.00 20.40
CA SER A 25 -10.19 5.25 21.63
C SER A 25 -8.74 4.74 21.47
N LYS A 26 -7.86 5.23 22.34
CA LYS A 26 -6.46 4.76 22.35
C LYS A 26 -6.35 3.24 22.47
N ALA A 27 -7.24 2.61 23.25
CA ALA A 27 -7.27 1.15 23.40
C ALA A 27 -7.66 0.46 22.07
N HIS A 28 -8.68 0.97 21.36
CA HIS A 28 -9.09 0.43 20.06
C HIS A 28 -7.99 0.60 18.99
N ILE A 29 -7.36 1.77 18.94
CA ILE A 29 -6.24 2.02 18.02
C ILE A 29 -5.07 1.07 18.32
N THR A 30 -4.75 0.84 19.59
CA THR A 30 -3.70 -0.12 19.97
C THR A 30 -4.07 -1.53 19.55
N LEU A 31 -5.30 -1.98 19.80
CA LEU A 31 -5.78 -3.31 19.42
C LEU A 31 -5.75 -3.50 17.89
N SER A 32 -6.21 -2.50 17.13
CA SER A 32 -6.18 -2.51 15.68
C SER A 32 -4.73 -2.63 15.15
N LYS A 33 -3.80 -1.91 15.77
CA LYS A 33 -2.38 -1.99 15.42
C LYS A 33 -1.77 -3.37 15.73
N GLU A 34 -2.12 -3.99 16.85
CA GLU A 34 -1.67 -5.35 17.14
C GLU A 34 -2.27 -6.37 16.17
N ALA A 35 -3.58 -6.27 15.86
CA ALA A 35 -4.21 -7.12 14.85
C ALA A 35 -3.55 -6.97 13.48
N ALA A 36 -3.17 -5.75 13.09
CA ALA A 36 -2.42 -5.49 11.86
C ALA A 36 -1.07 -6.21 11.84
N LYS A 37 -0.34 -6.17 12.95
CA LYS A 37 0.94 -6.88 13.06
C LYS A 37 0.79 -8.38 12.94
N GLU A 38 -0.21 -8.95 13.60
CA GLU A 38 -0.51 -10.39 13.53
C GLU A 38 -0.96 -10.83 12.12
N GLY A 39 -1.59 -9.93 11.36
CA GLY A 39 -2.01 -10.18 9.99
C GLY A 39 -0.88 -10.11 8.95
N MET A 40 0.31 -9.63 9.30
CA MET A 40 1.44 -9.60 8.38
C MET A 40 2.09 -10.97 8.23
N VAL A 41 2.35 -11.40 7.00
CA VAL A 41 2.97 -12.69 6.70
C VAL A 41 4.36 -12.47 6.11
N LEU A 42 5.38 -13.00 6.78
CA LEU A 42 6.75 -13.05 6.27
C LEU A 42 6.89 -14.27 5.35
N LEU A 43 6.92 -14.05 4.03
CA LEU A 43 6.99 -15.12 3.04
C LEU A 43 8.41 -15.65 2.85
N LYS A 44 9.40 -14.77 2.92
CA LYS A 44 10.81 -15.09 2.69
C LYS A 44 11.69 -14.10 3.44
N ASN A 45 12.71 -14.57 4.12
CA ASN A 45 13.71 -13.72 4.80
C ASN A 45 15.08 -14.39 4.76
N ASN A 46 15.62 -14.50 3.55
CA ASN A 46 16.96 -15.02 3.37
C ASN A 46 17.96 -14.02 3.93
N GLU A 47 19.06 -14.54 4.46
CA GLU A 47 20.14 -13.73 5.05
C GLU A 47 19.70 -12.80 6.19
N SER A 48 18.49 -13.02 6.74
CA SER A 48 17.99 -12.28 7.91
C SER A 48 18.00 -10.75 7.70
N LEU A 49 17.60 -10.27 6.51
CA LEU A 49 17.50 -8.84 6.23
C LEU A 49 16.50 -8.15 7.17
N LEU A 50 15.44 -8.84 7.54
CA LEU A 50 14.47 -8.37 8.53
C LEU A 50 14.63 -9.12 9.88
N PRO A 51 14.40 -8.44 11.01
CA PRO A 51 14.05 -7.00 11.12
C PRO A 51 15.25 -6.10 10.80
N PHE A 52 14.97 -4.92 10.25
CA PHE A 52 16.01 -3.91 10.05
C PHE A 52 16.69 -3.55 11.39
N GLN A 53 17.99 -3.47 11.36
CA GLN A 53 18.76 -3.04 12.52
C GLN A 53 18.61 -1.53 12.76
N ALA A 54 18.82 -1.09 13.99
CA ALA A 54 18.82 0.33 14.31
C ALA A 54 19.87 1.09 13.49
N GLY A 55 19.48 2.22 12.94
CA GLY A 55 20.33 3.04 12.07
C GLY A 55 20.38 2.55 10.60
N THR A 56 19.57 1.56 10.22
CA THR A 56 19.48 1.13 8.81
C THR A 56 18.98 2.29 7.96
N ARG A 57 19.68 2.57 6.87
CA ARG A 57 19.24 3.50 5.83
C ARG A 57 18.49 2.78 4.75
N LEU A 58 17.40 3.39 4.26
CA LEU A 58 16.48 2.79 3.29
C LEU A 58 16.25 3.71 2.09
N ALA A 59 16.12 3.11 0.91
CA ALA A 59 15.57 3.72 -0.28
C ALA A 59 14.21 3.11 -0.57
N LEU A 60 13.12 3.90 -0.58
CA LEU A 60 11.76 3.41 -0.82
C LEU A 60 11.38 3.57 -2.28
N PHE A 61 10.98 2.48 -2.90
CA PHE A 61 10.52 2.39 -4.28
C PHE A 61 9.07 1.93 -4.35
N GLY A 62 8.43 2.26 -5.46
CA GLY A 62 7.06 1.90 -5.74
C GLY A 62 6.05 2.89 -5.16
N LYS A 63 5.08 3.24 -5.99
CA LYS A 63 3.97 4.13 -5.60
C LYS A 63 3.26 3.64 -4.33
N GLY A 64 3.18 2.31 -4.13
CA GLY A 64 2.56 1.69 -2.97
C GLY A 64 3.18 2.11 -1.64
N SER A 65 4.41 2.63 -1.61
CA SER A 65 5.01 3.18 -0.39
C SER A 65 4.32 4.47 0.09
N PHE A 66 3.64 5.18 -0.81
CA PHE A 66 3.00 6.48 -0.61
C PHE A 66 1.49 6.40 -0.84
N ASP A 67 1.05 5.68 -1.86
CA ASP A 67 -0.33 5.34 -2.16
C ASP A 67 -0.67 3.97 -1.57
N TYR A 68 -0.56 3.89 -0.24
CA TYR A 68 -0.82 2.67 0.51
C TYR A 68 -2.33 2.48 0.67
N VAL A 69 -2.82 1.33 0.26
CA VAL A 69 -4.24 1.05 0.33
C VAL A 69 -4.64 0.74 1.77
N LYS A 70 -5.53 1.55 2.33
CA LYS A 70 -6.07 1.32 3.69
C LYS A 70 -7.07 0.17 3.76
N GLY A 71 -7.53 -0.30 2.59
CA GLY A 71 -8.60 -1.27 2.47
C GLY A 71 -9.99 -0.64 2.54
N GLY A 72 -10.96 -1.46 2.21
CA GLY A 72 -12.36 -1.09 2.22
C GLY A 72 -12.80 -0.26 1.01
N GLY A 73 -13.92 -0.68 0.45
CA GLY A 73 -14.73 0.06 -0.54
C GLY A 73 -16.17 -0.11 -0.15
N GLY A 74 -17.10 0.66 -0.73
CA GLY A 74 -18.50 0.58 -0.40
C GLY A 74 -18.78 0.77 1.09
N SER A 75 -19.45 -0.17 1.73
CA SER A 75 -19.77 -0.12 3.17
C SER A 75 -18.55 -0.29 4.07
N GLY A 76 -17.46 -0.86 3.56
CA GLY A 76 -16.17 -1.00 4.24
C GLY A 76 -15.33 0.27 4.24
N ASP A 77 -15.69 1.30 3.46
CA ASP A 77 -14.97 2.59 3.43
C ASP A 77 -15.37 3.49 4.60
N VAL A 78 -14.96 3.08 5.79
CA VAL A 78 -15.24 3.81 7.02
C VAL A 78 -14.42 5.09 7.15
N THR A 79 -15.00 6.10 7.79
CA THR A 79 -14.27 7.31 8.14
C THR A 79 -13.28 7.00 9.26
N VAL A 80 -12.00 7.18 8.98
CA VAL A 80 -10.91 6.97 9.93
C VAL A 80 -10.35 8.29 10.46
N ALA A 81 -9.73 8.27 11.63
CA ALA A 81 -9.10 9.45 12.21
C ALA A 81 -7.83 9.86 11.44
N TYR A 82 -7.10 8.89 10.95
CA TYR A 82 -5.88 9.05 10.15
C TYR A 82 -5.59 7.76 9.38
N THR A 83 -4.79 7.87 8.34
CA THR A 83 -4.16 6.74 7.65
C THR A 83 -2.65 6.81 7.85
N THR A 84 -1.96 5.71 7.67
CA THR A 84 -0.49 5.66 7.71
C THR A 84 -0.01 4.80 6.54
N ASN A 85 0.72 5.39 5.61
CA ASN A 85 1.39 4.65 4.55
C ASN A 85 2.75 4.09 5.03
N LEU A 86 3.42 3.35 4.16
CA LEU A 86 4.70 2.70 4.50
C LEU A 86 5.79 3.74 4.84
N TYR A 87 5.89 4.81 4.05
CA TYR A 87 6.84 5.90 4.30
C TYR A 87 6.61 6.54 5.67
N GLU A 88 5.36 6.92 5.98
CA GLU A 88 5.02 7.51 7.28
C GLU A 88 5.27 6.56 8.45
N GLY A 89 5.04 5.25 8.22
CA GLY A 89 5.36 4.22 9.20
C GLY A 89 6.85 4.22 9.57
N PHE A 90 7.72 4.27 8.56
CA PHE A 90 9.17 4.37 8.81
C PHE A 90 9.56 5.70 9.48
N LYS A 91 8.96 6.82 9.06
CA LYS A 91 9.23 8.14 9.67
C LYS A 91 8.83 8.22 11.15
N LYS A 92 7.89 7.40 11.60
CA LYS A 92 7.53 7.28 13.02
C LYS A 92 8.53 6.46 13.84
N LEU A 93 9.54 5.86 13.19
CA LEU A 93 10.60 5.05 13.83
C LEU A 93 12.01 5.60 13.53
N PRO A 94 12.28 6.90 13.72
CA PRO A 94 13.52 7.53 13.27
C PRO A 94 14.77 6.96 13.96
N GLU A 95 14.61 6.40 15.15
CA GLU A 95 15.71 5.74 15.91
C GLU A 95 16.14 4.41 15.28
N LYS A 96 15.28 3.83 14.43
CA LYS A 96 15.51 2.51 13.83
C LYS A 96 15.92 2.59 12.38
N VAL A 97 15.30 3.46 11.61
CA VAL A 97 15.56 3.57 10.17
C VAL A 97 15.61 5.03 9.70
N GLU A 98 16.44 5.28 8.70
CA GLU A 98 16.54 6.55 8.00
C GLU A 98 16.14 6.36 6.54
N VAL A 99 15.23 7.16 6.02
CA VAL A 99 14.73 7.05 4.65
C VAL A 99 15.41 8.10 3.76
N TYR A 100 15.79 7.72 2.54
CA TYR A 100 16.33 8.65 1.56
C TYR A 100 15.24 9.56 0.97
N GLU A 101 15.21 10.80 1.43
CA GLU A 101 14.11 11.73 1.20
C GLU A 101 13.91 12.14 -0.27
N ALA A 102 14.99 12.35 -1.01
CA ALA A 102 14.84 12.82 -2.39
C ALA A 102 14.08 11.81 -3.30
N LEU A 103 14.22 10.51 -3.04
CA LEU A 103 13.48 9.47 -3.74
C LEU A 103 12.01 9.42 -3.25
N SER A 104 11.82 9.56 -1.94
CA SER A 104 10.49 9.63 -1.33
C SER A 104 9.70 10.84 -1.83
N ASP A 105 10.35 11.99 -1.97
CA ASP A 105 9.75 13.20 -2.52
C ASP A 105 9.34 13.04 -3.98
N TYR A 106 10.14 12.31 -4.78
CA TYR A 106 9.78 11.98 -6.14
C TYR A 106 8.46 11.21 -6.21
N TYR A 107 8.39 10.05 -5.53
CA TYR A 107 7.20 9.20 -5.57
C TYR A 107 5.97 9.92 -5.01
N ARG A 108 6.11 10.64 -3.91
CA ARG A 108 5.01 11.39 -3.31
C ARG A 108 4.43 12.43 -4.29
N LYS A 109 5.28 13.20 -4.96
CA LYS A 109 4.84 14.20 -5.96
C LYS A 109 4.16 13.56 -7.17
N GLU A 110 4.68 12.42 -7.64
CA GLU A 110 4.06 11.73 -8.78
C GLU A 110 2.70 11.12 -8.41
N VAL A 111 2.53 10.63 -7.20
CA VAL A 111 1.22 10.17 -6.68
C VAL A 111 0.26 11.36 -6.50
N GLU A 112 0.68 12.43 -5.86
CA GLU A 112 -0.12 13.65 -5.67
C GLU A 112 -0.60 14.20 -7.02
N LYS A 113 0.27 14.31 -7.99
CA LYS A 113 -0.05 14.77 -9.36
C LYS A 113 -1.10 13.90 -10.05
N GLN A 114 -1.07 12.59 -9.83
CA GLN A 114 -2.09 11.69 -10.38
C GLN A 114 -3.46 11.93 -9.72
N TYR A 115 -3.51 12.13 -8.41
CA TYR A 115 -4.74 12.48 -7.70
C TYR A 115 -5.28 13.85 -8.11
N GLU A 116 -4.42 14.84 -8.30
CA GLU A 116 -4.79 16.15 -8.85
C GLU A 116 -5.36 16.04 -10.28
N ALA A 117 -4.89 15.07 -11.05
CA ALA A 117 -5.42 14.74 -12.38
C ALA A 117 -6.70 13.88 -12.34
N GLY A 118 -7.22 13.55 -11.15
CA GLY A 118 -8.47 12.82 -10.99
C GLY A 118 -8.33 11.31 -10.94
N ALA A 119 -7.19 10.77 -10.52
CA ALA A 119 -7.07 9.34 -10.26
C ALA A 119 -8.00 8.93 -9.12
N GLU A 120 -8.68 7.81 -9.30
CA GLU A 120 -9.47 7.20 -8.23
C GLU A 120 -8.55 6.52 -7.19
N PRO A 121 -8.99 6.35 -5.94
CA PRO A 121 -8.23 5.61 -4.93
C PRO A 121 -7.84 4.22 -5.42
N GLY A 122 -6.55 3.87 -5.28
CA GLY A 122 -6.01 2.60 -5.76
C GLY A 122 -5.77 2.51 -7.28
N MET A 123 -6.10 3.58 -8.04
CA MET A 123 -5.99 3.65 -9.49
C MET A 123 -4.83 4.54 -9.97
N THR A 124 -3.87 4.79 -9.14
CA THR A 124 -2.61 5.40 -9.56
C THR A 124 -1.74 4.38 -10.30
N VAL A 125 -0.93 4.84 -11.23
CA VAL A 125 0.04 4.01 -11.96
C VAL A 125 1.44 4.17 -11.38
N GLU A 126 2.28 3.14 -11.52
CA GLU A 126 3.68 3.25 -11.17
C GLU A 126 4.34 4.31 -12.06
N PRO A 127 5.00 5.34 -11.51
CA PRO A 127 5.66 6.36 -12.29
C PRO A 127 6.93 5.83 -12.98
N ALA A 128 7.45 6.58 -13.93
CA ALA A 128 8.71 6.25 -14.58
C ALA A 128 9.84 6.10 -13.54
N PHE A 129 10.73 5.14 -13.77
CA PHE A 129 11.84 4.90 -12.85
C PHE A 129 12.78 6.11 -12.77
N PRO A 130 13.04 6.67 -11.59
CA PRO A 130 13.85 7.87 -11.43
C PRO A 130 15.35 7.55 -11.38
N GLU A 131 15.94 7.17 -12.50
CA GLU A 131 17.28 6.58 -12.60
C GLU A 131 18.36 7.37 -11.85
N GLU A 132 18.46 8.68 -12.08
CA GLU A 132 19.48 9.53 -11.43
C GLU A 132 19.27 9.64 -9.90
N THR A 133 18.01 9.73 -9.47
CA THR A 133 17.68 9.76 -8.04
C THR A 133 17.94 8.41 -7.40
N ALA A 134 17.65 7.32 -8.10
CA ALA A 134 17.92 5.95 -7.64
C ALA A 134 19.42 5.67 -7.51
N LYS A 135 20.26 6.14 -8.43
CA LYS A 135 21.73 6.08 -8.31
C LYS A 135 22.25 6.83 -7.08
N LYS A 136 21.70 8.00 -6.81
CA LYS A 136 22.02 8.76 -5.59
C LYS A 136 21.55 8.05 -4.32
N ALA A 137 20.35 7.45 -4.35
CA ALA A 137 19.86 6.64 -3.27
C ALA A 137 20.75 5.42 -3.01
N ARG A 138 21.26 4.78 -4.07
CA ARG A 138 22.22 3.68 -3.96
C ARG A 138 23.56 4.13 -3.31
N ALA A 139 24.01 5.34 -3.59
CA ALA A 139 25.20 5.89 -2.92
C ALA A 139 24.94 6.18 -1.41
N TYR A 140 23.68 6.41 -1.05
CA TYR A 140 23.27 6.64 0.35
C TYR A 140 23.08 5.33 1.13
N THR A 141 22.57 4.26 0.49
CA THR A 141 22.26 2.99 1.15
C THR A 141 22.40 1.79 0.24
N ASP A 142 22.67 0.63 0.82
CA ASP A 142 22.66 -0.67 0.17
C ASP A 142 21.27 -1.35 0.18
N THR A 143 20.31 -0.79 0.90
CA THR A 143 19.03 -1.44 1.16
C THR A 143 17.87 -0.67 0.50
N ALA A 144 17.17 -1.34 -0.39
CA ALA A 144 15.93 -0.87 -0.99
C ALA A 144 14.72 -1.58 -0.40
N VAL A 145 13.60 -0.88 -0.35
CA VAL A 145 12.28 -1.44 -0.07
C VAL A 145 11.37 -1.12 -1.25
N ILE A 146 10.79 -2.14 -1.85
CA ILE A 146 9.80 -2.00 -2.91
C ILE A 146 8.42 -2.25 -2.30
N CYS A 147 7.44 -1.40 -2.59
CA CYS A 147 6.06 -1.63 -2.18
C CYS A 147 5.14 -1.72 -3.40
N ILE A 148 4.50 -2.87 -3.55
CA ILE A 148 3.47 -3.11 -4.55
C ILE A 148 2.11 -3.10 -3.85
N SER A 149 1.14 -2.34 -4.39
CA SER A 149 -0.20 -2.25 -3.85
C SER A 149 -1.26 -2.66 -4.87
N ARG A 150 -2.32 -3.33 -4.40
CA ARG A 150 -3.52 -3.66 -5.16
C ARG A 150 -4.73 -3.37 -4.31
N PHE A 151 -5.64 -2.56 -4.84
CA PHE A 151 -6.89 -2.26 -4.18
C PHE A 151 -7.92 -3.36 -4.43
N SER A 152 -8.74 -3.64 -3.42
CA SER A 152 -9.93 -4.48 -3.52
C SER A 152 -10.93 -4.05 -2.44
N GLY A 153 -12.21 -4.06 -2.75
CA GLY A 153 -13.26 -3.66 -1.80
C GLY A 153 -14.66 -3.95 -2.33
N GLU A 154 -15.69 -3.70 -1.51
CA GLU A 154 -17.07 -3.86 -1.92
C GLU A 154 -17.40 -2.97 -3.12
N GLY A 155 -17.98 -3.55 -4.17
CA GLY A 155 -18.26 -2.86 -5.43
C GLY A 155 -17.00 -2.58 -6.26
N TRP A 156 -15.86 -3.04 -5.79
CA TRP A 156 -14.57 -2.89 -6.42
C TRP A 156 -13.79 -4.21 -6.34
N ASP A 157 -14.42 -5.26 -6.79
CA ASP A 157 -13.74 -6.54 -6.93
C ASP A 157 -12.67 -6.44 -8.02
N ARG A 158 -11.57 -7.16 -7.81
CA ARG A 158 -10.49 -7.21 -8.77
C ARG A 158 -11.02 -7.78 -10.09
N LYS A 159 -11.10 -6.92 -11.11
CA LYS A 159 -11.64 -7.26 -12.42
C LYS A 159 -10.52 -7.79 -13.31
N SER A 160 -10.82 -8.86 -14.02
CA SER A 160 -9.95 -9.43 -15.05
C SER A 160 -10.67 -9.44 -16.40
N SER A 161 -9.92 -9.62 -17.48
CA SER A 161 -10.52 -9.83 -18.82
C SER A 161 -11.44 -11.06 -18.86
N TYR A 162 -11.18 -12.03 -17.99
CA TYR A 162 -12.02 -13.24 -17.84
C TYR A 162 -13.41 -12.90 -17.31
N ASP A 163 -13.53 -11.94 -16.42
CA ASP A 163 -14.82 -11.53 -15.84
C ASP A 163 -15.77 -10.96 -16.90
N LYS A 164 -15.24 -10.34 -17.97
CA LYS A 164 -16.03 -9.83 -19.10
C LYS A 164 -16.76 -10.91 -19.89
N GLU A 165 -16.15 -12.08 -20.01
CA GLU A 165 -16.73 -13.20 -20.74
C GLU A 165 -17.83 -13.88 -19.93
N MET A 166 -17.80 -13.75 -18.62
CA MET A 166 -18.68 -14.44 -17.68
C MET A 166 -19.91 -13.64 -17.26
N ASP A 167 -19.85 -12.31 -17.26
CA ASP A 167 -20.91 -11.44 -16.73
C ASP A 167 -21.07 -10.18 -17.57
N GLU A 168 -22.21 -10.04 -18.26
CA GLU A 168 -22.53 -8.86 -19.06
C GLU A 168 -22.61 -7.57 -18.23
N SER A 169 -22.92 -7.65 -16.93
CA SER A 169 -22.96 -6.49 -16.05
C SER A 169 -21.57 -5.89 -15.80
N VAL A 170 -20.54 -6.70 -15.84
CA VAL A 170 -19.14 -6.28 -15.71
C VAL A 170 -18.71 -5.43 -16.90
N GLN A 171 -19.24 -5.71 -18.09
CA GLN A 171 -18.89 -4.98 -19.32
C GLN A 171 -19.31 -3.52 -19.30
N THR A 172 -20.28 -3.16 -18.46
CA THR A 172 -20.83 -1.79 -18.36
C THR A 172 -20.25 -0.99 -17.19
N ASP A 173 -19.34 -1.59 -16.39
CA ASP A 173 -18.73 -0.91 -15.25
C ASP A 173 -17.69 0.13 -15.73
N PRO A 174 -17.91 1.45 -15.49
CA PRO A 174 -16.95 2.48 -15.89
C PRO A 174 -15.55 2.32 -15.27
N LEU A 175 -15.48 1.63 -14.15
CA LEU A 175 -14.22 1.40 -13.43
C LEU A 175 -13.41 0.28 -14.09
N LEU A 176 -14.07 -0.67 -14.75
CA LEU A 176 -13.40 -1.71 -15.52
C LEU A 176 -12.53 -1.10 -16.63
N GLU A 177 -13.08 -0.14 -17.37
CA GLU A 177 -12.35 0.54 -18.45
C GLU A 177 -11.10 1.29 -17.94
N LYS A 178 -11.19 1.87 -16.73
CA LYS A 178 -10.03 2.48 -16.05
C LYS A 178 -9.03 1.42 -15.58
N ALA A 179 -9.50 0.35 -14.97
CA ALA A 179 -8.66 -0.74 -14.50
C ALA A 179 -7.88 -1.40 -15.64
N GLU A 180 -8.50 -1.62 -16.79
CA GLU A 180 -7.84 -2.18 -17.97
C GLU A 180 -6.75 -1.31 -18.56
N ARG A 181 -6.90 0.01 -18.46
CA ARG A 181 -5.83 0.92 -18.88
C ARG A 181 -4.62 0.85 -17.98
N ILE A 182 -4.83 0.60 -16.68
CA ILE A 182 -3.76 0.50 -15.69
C ILE A 182 -3.16 -0.91 -15.69
N PHE A 183 -4.02 -1.91 -15.80
CA PHE A 183 -3.66 -3.34 -15.72
C PHE A 183 -4.13 -4.07 -17.00
N PRO A 184 -3.48 -3.85 -18.15
CA PRO A 184 -3.93 -4.45 -19.42
C PRO A 184 -3.91 -5.99 -19.41
N ASP A 185 -3.03 -6.58 -18.61
CA ASP A 185 -2.91 -8.03 -18.42
C ASP A 185 -3.63 -8.52 -17.14
N GLY A 186 -4.45 -7.65 -16.53
CA GLY A 186 -5.09 -7.88 -15.23
C GLY A 186 -4.20 -7.47 -14.06
N ASP A 187 -4.83 -7.15 -12.93
CA ASP A 187 -4.14 -6.68 -11.72
C ASP A 187 -3.49 -7.81 -10.89
N PHE A 188 -3.63 -9.06 -11.34
CA PHE A 188 -2.93 -10.21 -10.79
C PHE A 188 -1.42 -10.12 -11.04
N TYR A 189 -1.02 -9.62 -12.21
CA TYR A 189 0.38 -9.48 -12.62
C TYR A 189 0.94 -8.10 -12.29
N LEU A 190 2.28 -7.98 -12.31
CA LEU A 190 2.94 -6.67 -12.30
C LEU A 190 2.64 -5.94 -13.62
N THR A 191 2.45 -4.62 -13.55
CA THR A 191 2.47 -3.79 -14.76
C THR A 191 3.88 -3.75 -15.36
N LYS A 192 3.99 -3.28 -16.61
CA LYS A 192 5.30 -3.12 -17.25
C LYS A 192 6.22 -2.18 -16.48
N GLU A 193 5.64 -1.10 -15.94
CA GLU A 193 6.35 -0.10 -15.16
C GLU A 193 6.81 -0.67 -13.81
N GLU A 194 5.96 -1.46 -13.15
CA GLU A 194 6.30 -2.16 -11.90
C GLU A 194 7.40 -3.20 -12.14
N SER A 195 7.29 -3.99 -13.21
CA SER A 195 8.32 -4.97 -13.59
C SER A 195 9.67 -4.29 -13.87
N ALA A 196 9.65 -3.22 -14.66
CA ALA A 196 10.86 -2.44 -14.96
C ALA A 196 11.46 -1.83 -13.69
N MET A 197 10.64 -1.31 -12.77
CA MET A 197 11.10 -0.79 -11.49
C MET A 197 11.75 -1.89 -10.64
N VAL A 198 11.11 -3.06 -10.52
CA VAL A 198 11.64 -4.21 -9.78
C VAL A 198 12.99 -4.64 -10.34
N GLU A 199 13.11 -4.81 -11.65
CA GLU A 199 14.36 -5.21 -12.31
C GLU A 199 15.48 -4.19 -12.08
N GLN A 200 15.20 -2.90 -12.23
CA GLN A 200 16.21 -1.84 -12.05
C GLN A 200 16.66 -1.72 -10.58
N VAL A 201 15.74 -1.86 -9.64
CA VAL A 201 16.08 -1.87 -8.21
C VAL A 201 16.97 -3.06 -7.87
N GLN A 202 16.66 -4.25 -8.38
CA GLN A 202 17.49 -5.43 -8.16
C GLN A 202 18.90 -5.31 -8.74
N GLN A 203 19.04 -4.67 -9.90
CA GLN A 203 20.34 -4.41 -10.51
C GLN A 203 21.19 -3.41 -9.71
N LEU A 204 20.52 -2.45 -9.07
CA LEU A 204 21.19 -1.38 -8.33
C LEU A 204 21.49 -1.74 -6.87
N PHE A 205 20.59 -2.42 -6.19
CA PHE A 205 20.67 -2.63 -4.74
C PHE A 205 20.97 -4.08 -4.37
N PRO A 206 22.02 -4.34 -3.57
CA PRO A 206 22.35 -5.70 -3.13
C PRO A 206 21.37 -6.25 -2.09
N LYS A 207 20.60 -5.40 -1.41
CA LYS A 207 19.62 -5.79 -0.40
C LYS A 207 18.27 -5.21 -0.76
N VAL A 208 17.30 -6.07 -1.04
CA VAL A 208 15.94 -5.65 -1.44
C VAL A 208 14.92 -6.36 -0.55
N ALA A 209 14.07 -5.58 0.09
CA ALA A 209 12.86 -6.06 0.74
C ALA A 209 11.65 -5.69 -0.12
N VAL A 210 10.70 -6.60 -0.25
CA VAL A 210 9.44 -6.34 -0.97
C VAL A 210 8.28 -6.39 0.01
N VAL A 211 7.43 -5.37 -0.03
CA VAL A 211 6.18 -5.28 0.74
C VAL A 211 5.02 -5.38 -0.24
N MET A 212 4.15 -6.36 -0.03
CA MET A 212 2.93 -6.54 -0.80
C MET A 212 1.74 -6.05 0.03
N ASN A 213 1.17 -4.90 -0.34
CA ASN A 213 -0.07 -4.37 0.22
C ASN A 213 -1.22 -4.74 -0.70
N VAL A 214 -1.76 -5.95 -0.51
CA VAL A 214 -2.73 -6.54 -1.44
C VAL A 214 -3.87 -7.21 -0.69
N GLY A 215 -5.10 -6.95 -1.10
CA GLY A 215 -6.31 -7.56 -0.54
C GLY A 215 -6.71 -8.91 -1.16
N GLY A 216 -5.90 -9.45 -2.08
CA GLY A 216 -6.21 -10.69 -2.80
C GLY A 216 -4.97 -11.39 -3.33
N MET A 217 -5.16 -12.39 -4.18
CA MET A 217 -4.08 -13.11 -4.82
C MET A 217 -3.38 -12.24 -5.86
N VAL A 218 -2.07 -12.39 -5.97
CA VAL A 218 -1.21 -11.77 -6.99
C VAL A 218 -0.19 -12.78 -7.47
N ASP A 219 0.33 -12.58 -8.67
CA ASP A 219 1.45 -13.35 -9.17
C ASP A 219 2.68 -13.18 -8.28
N THR A 220 3.37 -14.28 -8.02
CA THR A 220 4.57 -14.31 -7.19
C THR A 220 5.76 -14.95 -7.90
N ASP A 221 5.63 -15.32 -9.17
CA ASP A 221 6.71 -15.99 -9.91
C ASP A 221 7.96 -15.10 -10.01
N TRP A 222 7.77 -13.79 -10.10
CA TRP A 222 8.84 -12.80 -10.08
C TRP A 222 9.62 -12.74 -8.76
N PHE A 223 9.08 -13.29 -7.65
CA PHE A 223 9.77 -13.40 -6.36
C PHE A 223 11.01 -14.28 -6.44
N ALA A 224 11.06 -15.23 -7.36
CA ALA A 224 12.22 -16.07 -7.55
C ALA A 224 13.44 -15.27 -8.01
N ALA A 225 13.21 -14.20 -8.77
CA ALA A 225 14.24 -13.29 -9.24
C ALA A 225 14.70 -12.31 -8.14
N VAL A 226 13.84 -11.99 -7.16
CA VAL A 226 14.19 -11.11 -6.04
C VAL A 226 14.83 -11.90 -4.91
N SER A 227 16.11 -11.71 -4.70
CA SER A 227 16.96 -12.62 -3.92
C SER A 227 16.69 -12.65 -2.40
N TYR A 228 16.06 -11.61 -1.76
CA TYR A 228 16.27 -11.47 -0.32
C TYR A 228 15.02 -11.58 0.57
N THR A 229 14.03 -10.70 0.50
CA THR A 229 12.99 -10.69 1.55
C THR A 229 11.63 -10.22 1.02
N HIS A 230 10.58 -11.00 1.30
CA HIS A 230 9.21 -10.67 0.92
C HIS A 230 8.30 -10.63 2.14
N LEU A 231 7.56 -9.55 2.29
CA LEU A 231 6.48 -9.41 3.26
C LEU A 231 5.16 -9.22 2.53
N ARG A 232 4.15 -9.98 2.89
CA ARG A 232 2.77 -9.70 2.54
C ARG A 232 2.10 -9.00 3.73
N ALA A 233 1.76 -7.74 3.56
CA ALA A 233 0.85 -7.06 4.46
C ALA A 233 -0.57 -7.27 3.92
N HIS A 234 -1.43 -7.93 4.69
CA HIS A 234 -2.86 -7.90 4.42
C HIS A 234 -3.38 -6.48 4.65
N GLU A 235 -4.41 -6.11 3.90
CA GLU A 235 -5.25 -5.00 4.29
C GLU A 235 -5.65 -5.24 5.74
N THR A 236 -5.25 -4.35 6.60
CA THR A 236 -5.63 -4.41 7.98
C THR A 236 -6.43 -3.18 8.29
N LEU A 237 -7.51 -3.36 9.01
CA LEU A 237 -8.27 -2.33 9.69
C LEU A 237 -7.40 -1.49 10.66
N ALA A 238 -6.10 -1.43 10.41
CA ALA A 238 -5.09 -0.80 11.25
C ALA A 238 -5.24 0.72 11.37
N ASN A 239 -6.23 1.27 10.71
CA ASN A 239 -6.49 2.71 10.66
C ASN A 239 -7.83 3.08 11.30
N LEU A 240 -8.41 2.20 12.10
CA LEU A 240 -9.59 2.53 12.91
C LEU A 240 -9.24 3.37 14.13
#